data_6aed35e16acf325bd331ed55d3157126
#
_entry.id   6aed35e16acf325bd331ed55d3157126
#
_cell.length_a   1.000
_cell.length_b   1.000
_cell.length_c   1.000
_cell.angle_alpha   90.00
_cell.angle_beta   90.00
_cell.angle_gamma   90.00
#
_symmetry.space_group_name_H-M   'P 1'
#
loop_
_entity.id
_entity.type
_entity.pdbx_description
1 polymer ?
#
loop_
_entity_poly.entity_id
_entity_poly.type
_entity_poly.pdbx_seq_one_letter_code
_entity_poly.pdbx_strand_id
1 'polypeptide(L)'
;MRRRESAAEAPDTAQELKARALRHLARREHSRAELARKLAPHAESPEALGQLLDALAAKKQLSDERYAEARARQLARKYGAARIRQDLKAKGVDEGIVARVSAEDEALRAAAILSRKYRAPATTPMERARRMRFLQSRGFSHDTIRRVVSSRDDDDALNP
;
A
#
# COMPACT_ATOMS: atom_id res chain seq x y z
N MET A 1 39.61 -4.35 -20.88
CA MET A 1 38.53 -4.11 -19.93
C MET A 1 38.05 -5.46 -19.37
N ARG A 2 38.52 -5.87 -18.21
CA ARG A 2 38.14 -7.14 -17.60
C ARG A 2 36.78 -6.95 -16.93
N ARG A 3 35.71 -7.62 -17.45
CA ARG A 3 34.45 -7.81 -16.72
C ARG A 3 34.82 -8.51 -15.42
N ARG A 4 34.53 -7.87 -14.27
CA ARG A 4 34.48 -8.58 -12.99
C ARG A 4 33.31 -9.53 -13.10
N GLU A 5 33.61 -10.82 -13.30
CA GLU A 5 32.69 -11.90 -13.00
C GLU A 5 32.38 -11.74 -11.50
N SER A 6 31.13 -11.36 -11.20
CA SER A 6 30.60 -11.43 -9.85
C SER A 6 30.63 -12.91 -9.49
N ALA A 7 31.59 -13.30 -8.65
CA ALA A 7 31.55 -14.61 -8.03
C ALA A 7 30.19 -14.70 -7.35
N ALA A 8 29.34 -15.66 -7.75
CA ALA A 8 28.10 -15.94 -7.08
C ALA A 8 28.48 -16.28 -5.62
N GLU A 9 28.12 -15.41 -4.67
CA GLU A 9 28.29 -15.68 -3.26
C GLU A 9 27.58 -17.01 -2.94
N ALA A 10 28.22 -17.86 -2.17
CA ALA A 10 27.59 -19.09 -1.71
C ALA A 10 26.28 -18.76 -1.00
N PRO A 11 25.25 -19.58 -1.14
CA PRO A 11 23.99 -19.34 -0.45
C PRO A 11 24.19 -19.29 1.08
N ASP A 12 23.40 -18.45 1.72
CA ASP A 12 23.38 -18.33 3.18
C ASP A 12 23.02 -19.69 3.82
N THR A 13 23.63 -20.01 4.92
CA THR A 13 23.13 -21.09 5.80
C THR A 13 21.73 -20.75 6.31
N ALA A 14 20.98 -21.75 6.76
CA ALA A 14 19.62 -21.54 7.30
C ALA A 14 19.59 -20.49 8.43
N GLN A 15 20.64 -20.44 9.25
CA GLN A 15 20.74 -19.45 10.34
C GLN A 15 21.03 -18.04 9.80
N GLU A 16 21.89 -17.90 8.83
CA GLU A 16 22.21 -16.62 8.19
C GLU A 16 21.01 -16.06 7.42
N LEU A 17 20.31 -16.92 6.67
CA LEU A 17 19.10 -16.54 5.96
C LEU A 17 18.01 -16.05 6.92
N LYS A 18 17.83 -16.75 8.05
CA LYS A 18 16.91 -16.31 9.11
C LYS A 18 17.32 -14.98 9.71
N ALA A 19 18.60 -14.79 10.02
CA ALA A 19 19.11 -13.53 10.54
C ALA A 19 18.91 -12.37 9.56
N ARG A 20 19.09 -12.64 8.26
CA ARG A 20 18.81 -11.67 7.18
C ARG A 20 17.33 -11.29 7.13
N ALA A 21 16.44 -12.28 7.21
CA ALA A 21 15.00 -12.07 7.26
C ALA A 21 14.59 -11.18 8.43
N LEU A 22 15.07 -11.49 9.62
CA LEU A 22 14.78 -10.73 10.84
C LEU A 22 15.30 -9.29 10.78
N ARG A 23 16.45 -9.04 10.14
CA ARG A 23 16.95 -7.68 9.91
C ARG A 23 16.02 -6.87 9.00
N HIS A 24 15.41 -7.49 7.97
CA HIS A 24 14.40 -6.83 7.15
C HIS A 24 13.15 -6.49 7.95
N LEU A 25 12.63 -7.46 8.70
CA LEU A 25 11.42 -7.30 9.52
C LEU A 25 11.60 -6.32 10.67
N ALA A 26 12.80 -6.18 11.22
CA ALA A 26 13.11 -5.18 12.24
C ALA A 26 13.01 -3.73 11.73
N ARG A 27 13.18 -3.51 10.44
CA ARG A 27 13.10 -2.16 9.85
C ARG A 27 11.67 -1.73 9.57
N ARG A 28 10.83 -2.64 9.08
CA ARG A 28 9.41 -2.44 8.79
C ARG A 28 8.71 -3.76 8.52
N GLU A 29 7.40 -3.73 8.50
CA GLU A 29 6.63 -4.86 8.00
C GLU A 29 6.92 -5.11 6.51
N HIS A 30 6.91 -6.38 6.12
CA HIS A 30 7.03 -6.84 4.73
C HIS A 30 5.91 -7.82 4.43
N SER A 31 5.42 -7.84 3.20
CA SER A 31 4.59 -8.97 2.77
C SER A 31 5.46 -10.22 2.60
N ARG A 32 4.83 -11.40 2.74
CA ARG A 32 5.51 -12.68 2.49
C ARG A 32 6.17 -12.70 1.11
N ALA A 33 5.46 -12.25 0.09
CA ALA A 33 5.97 -12.20 -1.28
C ALA A 33 7.15 -11.22 -1.44
N GLU A 34 7.09 -10.06 -0.77
CA GLU A 34 8.20 -9.10 -0.78
C GLU A 34 9.45 -9.66 -0.10
N LEU A 35 9.29 -10.27 1.07
CA LEU A 35 10.39 -10.86 1.82
C LEU A 35 10.99 -12.04 1.06
N ALA A 36 10.15 -12.90 0.44
CA ALA A 36 10.59 -13.99 -0.41
C ALA A 36 11.51 -13.51 -1.54
N ARG A 37 11.09 -12.47 -2.27
CA ARG A 37 11.90 -11.91 -3.38
C ARG A 37 13.25 -11.39 -2.91
N LYS A 38 13.30 -10.78 -1.72
CA LYS A 38 14.54 -10.25 -1.15
C LYS A 38 15.51 -11.34 -0.70
N LEU A 39 14.97 -12.46 -0.21
CA LEU A 39 15.77 -13.57 0.32
C LEU A 39 16.15 -14.60 -0.74
N ALA A 40 15.38 -14.70 -1.83
CA ALA A 40 15.60 -15.71 -2.87
C ALA A 40 17.04 -15.77 -3.41
N PRO A 41 17.75 -14.64 -3.65
CA PRO A 41 19.13 -14.68 -4.12
C PRO A 41 20.12 -15.28 -3.11
N HIS A 42 19.74 -15.38 -1.84
CA HIS A 42 20.58 -15.86 -0.73
C HIS A 42 20.18 -17.24 -0.23
N ALA A 43 19.03 -17.76 -0.66
CA ALA A 43 18.52 -19.04 -0.23
C ALA A 43 19.22 -20.19 -0.97
N GLU A 44 19.45 -21.30 -0.28
CA GLU A 44 19.99 -22.53 -0.87
C GLU A 44 19.02 -23.14 -1.87
N SER A 45 17.72 -23.09 -1.57
CA SER A 45 16.64 -23.59 -2.44
C SER A 45 15.32 -22.85 -2.18
N PRO A 46 14.36 -22.88 -3.13
CA PRO A 46 13.02 -22.37 -2.92
C PRO A 46 12.31 -23.06 -1.75
N GLU A 47 12.55 -24.34 -1.52
CA GLU A 47 11.97 -25.12 -0.43
C GLU A 47 12.48 -24.66 0.92
N ALA A 48 13.79 -24.45 1.07
CA ALA A 48 14.39 -23.90 2.29
C ALA A 48 13.86 -22.50 2.61
N LEU A 49 13.71 -21.65 1.59
CA LEU A 49 13.10 -20.34 1.73
C LEU A 49 11.65 -20.44 2.18
N GLY A 50 10.84 -21.30 1.57
CA GLY A 50 9.45 -21.55 1.93
C GLY A 50 9.31 -21.97 3.40
N GLN A 51 10.11 -22.93 3.85
CA GLN A 51 10.13 -23.39 5.24
C GLN A 51 10.48 -22.27 6.23
N LEU A 52 11.45 -21.43 5.91
CA LEU A 52 11.79 -20.28 6.73
C LEU A 52 10.61 -19.29 6.85
N LEU A 53 9.97 -18.95 5.72
CA LEU A 53 8.84 -18.03 5.72
C LEU A 53 7.64 -18.59 6.50
N ASP A 54 7.38 -19.90 6.40
CA ASP A 54 6.35 -20.58 7.19
C ASP A 54 6.66 -20.53 8.69
N ALA A 55 7.91 -20.76 9.07
CA ALA A 55 8.35 -20.69 10.47
C ALA A 55 8.22 -19.27 11.04
N LEU A 56 8.54 -18.24 10.24
CA LEU A 56 8.38 -16.84 10.65
C LEU A 56 6.90 -16.46 10.79
N ALA A 57 6.06 -16.96 9.90
CA ALA A 57 4.60 -16.74 9.96
C ALA A 57 3.99 -17.42 11.19
N ALA A 58 4.35 -18.69 11.45
CA ALA A 58 3.88 -19.43 12.62
C ALA A 58 4.23 -18.74 13.95
N LYS A 59 5.39 -18.08 14.01
CA LYS A 59 5.83 -17.29 15.16
C LYS A 59 5.29 -15.85 15.16
N LYS A 60 4.41 -15.51 14.23
CA LYS A 60 3.87 -14.15 14.05
C LYS A 60 4.94 -13.07 13.84
N GLN A 61 6.13 -13.44 13.44
CA GLN A 61 7.21 -12.52 13.06
C GLN A 61 7.00 -11.95 11.64
N LEU A 62 6.33 -12.70 10.77
CA LEU A 62 5.88 -12.29 9.44
C LEU A 62 4.36 -12.32 9.41
N SER A 63 3.71 -11.25 8.94
CA SER A 63 2.24 -11.18 8.82
C SER A 63 1.84 -10.25 7.67
N ASP A 64 1.13 -10.82 6.70
CA ASP A 64 0.56 -10.06 5.59
C ASP A 64 -0.57 -9.13 6.06
N GLU A 65 -1.30 -9.48 7.11
CA GLU A 65 -2.31 -8.61 7.72
C GLU A 65 -1.68 -7.32 8.28
N ARG A 66 -0.64 -7.46 9.14
CA ARG A 66 0.05 -6.27 9.69
C ARG A 66 0.69 -5.42 8.60
N TYR A 67 1.28 -6.08 7.58
CA TYR A 67 1.81 -5.37 6.42
C TYR A 67 0.72 -4.58 5.70
N ALA A 68 -0.42 -5.22 5.42
CA ALA A 68 -1.54 -4.58 4.73
C ALA A 68 -2.10 -3.39 5.51
N GLU A 69 -2.27 -3.51 6.84
CA GLU A 69 -2.72 -2.42 7.70
C GLU A 69 -1.74 -1.24 7.72
N ALA A 70 -0.45 -1.52 7.89
CA ALA A 70 0.59 -0.50 7.89
C ALA A 70 0.67 0.23 6.54
N ARG A 71 0.59 -0.53 5.45
CA ARG A 71 0.63 0.00 4.09
C ARG A 71 -0.61 0.81 3.76
N ALA A 72 -1.79 0.31 4.14
CA ALA A 72 -3.06 1.02 3.95
C ALA A 72 -3.06 2.37 4.67
N ARG A 73 -2.62 2.42 5.93
CA ARG A 73 -2.48 3.68 6.69
C ARG A 73 -1.54 4.68 6.00
N GLN A 74 -0.43 4.21 5.49
CA GLN A 74 0.53 5.05 4.77
C GLN A 74 -0.08 5.65 3.50
N LEU A 75 -0.76 4.82 2.70
CA LEU A 75 -1.34 5.21 1.42
C LEU A 75 -2.64 6.03 1.57
N ALA A 76 -3.39 5.83 2.66
CA ALA A 76 -4.63 6.54 2.95
C ALA A 76 -4.48 8.07 3.02
N ARG A 77 -3.28 8.55 3.26
CA ARG A 77 -2.96 9.99 3.22
C ARG A 77 -3.08 10.61 1.83
N LYS A 78 -3.04 9.78 0.77
CA LYS A 78 -2.99 10.24 -0.63
C LYS A 78 -4.00 9.58 -1.55
N TYR A 79 -4.51 8.39 -1.17
CA TYR A 79 -5.25 7.52 -2.09
C TYR A 79 -6.54 6.98 -1.47
N GLY A 80 -7.51 6.69 -2.32
CA GLY A 80 -8.73 5.97 -1.97
C GLY A 80 -8.52 4.46 -1.88
N ALA A 81 -9.53 3.75 -1.38
CA ALA A 81 -9.48 2.32 -1.10
C ALA A 81 -9.15 1.46 -2.33
N ALA A 82 -9.68 1.82 -3.52
CA ALA A 82 -9.40 1.06 -4.74
C ALA A 82 -7.91 1.06 -5.11
N ARG A 83 -7.24 2.21 -4.99
CA ARG A 83 -5.81 2.34 -5.25
C ARG A 83 -4.96 1.59 -4.22
N ILE A 84 -5.38 1.64 -2.94
CA ILE A 84 -4.73 0.91 -1.86
C ILE A 84 -4.81 -0.60 -2.10
N ARG A 85 -6.00 -1.13 -2.44
CA ARG A 85 -6.19 -2.55 -2.78
C ARG A 85 -5.32 -2.97 -3.96
N GLN A 86 -5.23 -2.15 -4.99
CA GLN A 86 -4.39 -2.41 -6.16
C GLN A 86 -2.90 -2.48 -5.78
N ASP A 87 -2.42 -1.57 -4.94
CA ASP A 87 -1.04 -1.59 -4.44
C ASP A 87 -0.74 -2.87 -3.64
N LEU A 88 -1.64 -3.27 -2.75
CA LEU A 88 -1.49 -4.49 -1.95
C LEU A 88 -1.48 -5.76 -2.82
N LYS A 89 -2.36 -5.85 -3.82
CA LYS A 89 -2.34 -6.95 -4.80
C LYS A 89 -0.99 -7.00 -5.55
N ALA A 90 -0.49 -5.87 -5.99
CA ALA A 90 0.82 -5.78 -6.66
C ALA A 90 2.00 -6.19 -5.74
N LYS A 91 1.82 -6.09 -4.42
CA LYS A 91 2.78 -6.55 -3.40
C LYS A 91 2.60 -8.02 -3.01
N GLY A 92 1.69 -8.73 -3.66
CA GLY A 92 1.45 -10.15 -3.46
C GLY A 92 0.73 -10.48 -2.15
N VAL A 93 -0.05 -9.54 -1.61
CA VAL A 93 -0.91 -9.78 -0.45
C VAL A 93 -2.13 -10.60 -0.91
N ASP A 94 -2.54 -11.57 -0.09
CA ASP A 94 -3.70 -12.44 -0.36
C ASP A 94 -4.98 -11.62 -0.58
N GLU A 95 -5.82 -12.08 -1.51
CA GLU A 95 -7.03 -11.38 -1.91
C GLU A 95 -8.05 -11.26 -0.76
N GLY A 96 -8.13 -12.24 0.13
CA GLY A 96 -8.98 -12.19 1.31
C GLY A 96 -8.55 -11.09 2.30
N ILE A 97 -7.25 -10.83 2.43
CA ILE A 97 -6.71 -9.72 3.23
C ILE A 97 -7.01 -8.39 2.52
N VAL A 98 -6.75 -8.31 1.21
CA VAL A 98 -6.98 -7.10 0.39
C VAL A 98 -8.47 -6.69 0.43
N ALA A 99 -9.39 -7.66 0.38
CA ALA A 99 -10.83 -7.39 0.41
C ALA A 99 -11.29 -6.74 1.73
N ARG A 100 -10.56 -6.95 2.83
CA ARG A 100 -10.86 -6.35 4.15
C ARG A 100 -10.39 -4.90 4.29
N VAL A 101 -9.65 -4.37 3.31
CA VAL A 101 -9.26 -2.95 3.33
C VAL A 101 -10.51 -2.09 3.26
N SER A 102 -10.81 -1.42 4.38
CA SER A 102 -11.99 -0.61 4.56
C SER A 102 -11.97 0.66 3.70
N ALA A 103 -13.15 1.05 3.21
CA ALA A 103 -13.43 2.38 2.68
C ALA A 103 -13.95 3.33 3.77
N GLU A 104 -13.85 2.93 5.03
CA GLU A 104 -14.25 3.74 6.18
C GLU A 104 -13.54 5.10 6.15
N ASP A 105 -14.27 6.14 6.50
CA ASP A 105 -13.79 7.53 6.45
C ASP A 105 -13.26 7.99 5.08
N GLU A 106 -13.55 7.26 3.99
CA GLU A 106 -13.08 7.61 2.66
C GLU A 106 -13.52 9.02 2.25
N ALA A 107 -14.74 9.42 2.60
CA ALA A 107 -15.25 10.75 2.32
C ALA A 107 -14.48 11.85 3.07
N LEU A 108 -14.19 11.65 4.35
CA LEU A 108 -13.39 12.59 5.16
C LEU A 108 -11.98 12.72 4.60
N ARG A 109 -11.36 11.61 4.20
CA ARG A 109 -10.02 11.60 3.61
C ARG A 109 -10.00 12.31 2.24
N ALA A 110 -11.01 12.04 1.40
CA ALA A 110 -11.15 12.70 0.10
C ALA A 110 -11.33 14.21 0.26
N ALA A 111 -12.18 14.65 1.20
CA ALA A 111 -12.39 16.07 1.51
C ALA A 111 -11.10 16.74 1.99
N ALA A 112 -10.33 16.09 2.87
CA ALA A 112 -9.06 16.61 3.37
C ALA A 112 -7.99 16.71 2.27
N ILE A 113 -7.95 15.75 1.35
CA ILE A 113 -7.03 15.77 0.21
C ILE A 113 -7.41 16.88 -0.76
N LEU A 114 -8.71 17.03 -1.02
CA LEU A 114 -9.24 18.05 -1.92
C LEU A 114 -8.99 19.47 -1.39
N SER A 115 -9.19 19.69 -0.08
CA SER A 115 -8.97 21.02 0.54
C SER A 115 -7.50 21.44 0.58
N ARG A 116 -6.59 20.49 0.71
CA ARG A 116 -5.16 20.76 0.59
C ARG A 116 -4.74 21.22 -0.80
N LYS A 117 -5.40 20.72 -1.84
CA LYS A 117 -5.08 21.04 -3.22
C LYS A 117 -5.84 22.28 -3.72
N TYR A 118 -7.10 22.42 -3.35
CA TYR A 118 -7.99 23.48 -3.81
C TYR A 118 -8.55 24.24 -2.61
N ARG A 119 -8.06 25.45 -2.39
CA ARG A 119 -8.45 26.27 -1.24
C ARG A 119 -9.83 26.91 -1.38
N ALA A 120 -10.19 27.28 -2.61
CA ALA A 120 -11.50 27.85 -2.93
C ALA A 120 -12.49 26.78 -3.42
N PRO A 121 -13.81 26.99 -3.26
CA PRO A 121 -14.84 26.11 -3.83
C PRO A 121 -14.80 26.10 -5.38
N ALA A 122 -15.46 25.12 -6.00
CA ALA A 122 -15.59 25.08 -7.44
C ALA A 122 -16.78 25.94 -7.87
N THR A 123 -16.52 26.98 -8.62
CA THR A 123 -17.58 27.91 -9.10
C THR A 123 -18.14 27.50 -10.46
N THR A 124 -17.42 26.69 -11.23
CA THR A 124 -17.84 26.28 -12.57
C THR A 124 -17.97 24.77 -12.72
N PRO A 125 -18.79 24.28 -13.65
CA PRO A 125 -18.88 22.85 -13.97
C PRO A 125 -17.53 22.25 -14.38
N MET A 126 -16.68 23.02 -15.04
CA MET A 126 -15.34 22.59 -15.47
C MET A 126 -14.42 22.36 -14.27
N GLU A 127 -14.46 23.23 -13.29
CA GLU A 127 -13.69 23.07 -12.04
C GLU A 127 -14.17 21.87 -11.24
N ARG A 128 -15.48 21.66 -11.14
CA ARG A 128 -16.06 20.46 -10.51
C ARG A 128 -15.57 19.20 -11.21
N ALA A 129 -15.65 19.14 -12.51
CA ALA A 129 -15.17 18.00 -13.30
C ALA A 129 -13.67 17.74 -13.10
N ARG A 130 -12.86 18.80 -13.00
CA ARG A 130 -11.41 18.68 -12.69
C ARG A 130 -11.17 18.04 -11.33
N ARG A 131 -11.92 18.45 -10.29
CA ARG A 131 -11.81 17.89 -8.94
C ARG A 131 -12.27 16.44 -8.88
N MET A 132 -13.36 16.12 -9.57
CA MET A 132 -13.83 14.72 -9.68
C MET A 132 -12.77 13.83 -10.33
N ARG A 133 -12.19 14.24 -11.47
CA ARG A 133 -11.10 13.48 -12.13
C ARG A 133 -9.86 13.34 -11.23
N PHE A 134 -9.53 14.38 -10.46
CA PHE A 134 -8.42 14.32 -9.52
C PHE A 134 -8.63 13.24 -8.45
N LEU A 135 -9.82 13.18 -7.82
CA LEU A 135 -10.13 12.16 -6.83
C LEU A 135 -10.25 10.76 -7.48
N GLN A 136 -10.82 10.67 -8.67
CA GLN A 136 -10.91 9.41 -9.43
C GLN A 136 -9.53 8.83 -9.73
N SER A 137 -8.58 9.65 -10.17
CA SER A 137 -7.20 9.22 -10.43
C SER A 137 -6.48 8.71 -9.17
N ARG A 138 -6.97 9.10 -7.99
CA ARG A 138 -6.47 8.66 -6.69
C ARG A 138 -7.19 7.43 -6.13
N GLY A 139 -8.15 6.89 -6.87
CA GLY A 139 -8.83 5.64 -6.51
C GLY A 139 -9.92 5.79 -5.46
N PHE A 140 -10.52 6.98 -5.35
CA PHE A 140 -11.73 7.18 -4.55
C PHE A 140 -12.96 6.64 -5.29
N SER A 141 -13.96 6.15 -4.52
CA SER A 141 -15.21 5.63 -5.10
C SER A 141 -16.04 6.75 -5.72
N HIS A 142 -16.88 6.40 -6.71
CA HIS A 142 -17.73 7.37 -7.40
C HIS A 142 -18.71 8.05 -6.45
N ASP A 143 -19.25 7.28 -5.48
CA ASP A 143 -20.17 7.81 -4.46
C ASP A 143 -19.47 8.78 -3.51
N THR A 144 -18.26 8.45 -3.07
CA THR A 144 -17.41 9.33 -2.28
C THR A 144 -17.11 10.63 -3.02
N ILE A 145 -16.73 10.52 -4.31
CA ILE A 145 -16.39 11.69 -5.14
C ILE A 145 -17.58 12.61 -5.28
N ARG A 146 -18.76 12.08 -5.64
CA ARG A 146 -19.99 12.88 -5.76
C ARG A 146 -20.31 13.59 -4.46
N ARG A 147 -20.33 12.87 -3.35
CA ARG A 147 -20.62 13.41 -2.02
C ARG A 147 -19.70 14.56 -1.65
N VAL A 148 -18.39 14.37 -1.81
CA VAL A 148 -17.37 15.35 -1.37
C VAL A 148 -17.34 16.60 -2.28
N VAL A 149 -17.56 16.42 -3.58
CA VAL A 149 -17.57 17.57 -4.52
C VAL A 149 -18.86 18.37 -4.39
N SER A 150 -20.03 17.71 -4.16
CA SER A 150 -21.31 18.39 -4.00
C SER A 150 -21.44 19.08 -2.62
N SER A 151 -21.02 18.45 -1.52
CA SER A 151 -21.18 19.03 -0.18
C SER A 151 -20.38 20.33 0.02
N ARG A 152 -19.28 20.51 -0.71
CA ARG A 152 -18.51 21.76 -0.66
C ARG A 152 -19.17 22.92 -1.40
N ASP A 153 -20.07 22.63 -2.33
CA ASP A 153 -20.85 23.66 -3.04
C ASP A 153 -22.02 24.17 -2.15
N ASP A 154 -22.53 23.31 -1.24
CA ASP A 154 -23.65 23.64 -0.36
C ASP A 154 -23.19 24.42 0.89
N ASP A 155 -22.01 24.12 1.46
CA ASP A 155 -21.48 24.82 2.64
C ASP A 155 -21.13 26.28 2.37
N ASP A 156 -20.73 26.64 1.16
CA ASP A 156 -20.44 28.02 0.76
C ASP A 156 -21.67 28.81 0.34
N ALA A 157 -22.76 28.15 -0.03
CA ALA A 157 -24.04 28.80 -0.34
C ALA A 157 -24.75 29.31 0.93
N LEU A 158 -24.33 28.88 2.11
CA LEU A 158 -24.94 29.22 3.41
C LEU A 158 -24.14 30.26 4.21
N ASN A 159 -22.99 30.72 3.72
CA ASN A 159 -22.19 31.73 4.40
C ASN A 159 -21.84 32.89 3.44
N PRO A 160 -22.73 33.90 3.29
CA PRO A 160 -22.48 35.10 2.48
C PRO A 160 -21.43 36.02 3.10
#